data_08b5b65843bc51fc52c4f9e07d019efa
#
_entry.id   08b5b65843bc51fc52c4f9e07d019efa
#
_cell.length_a   1.000
_cell.length_b   1.000
_cell.length_c   1.000
_cell.angle_alpha   90.00
_cell.angle_beta   90.00
_cell.angle_gamma   90.00
#
_symmetry.space_group_name_H-M   'P 1'
#
loop_
_entity.id
_entity.type
_entity.pdbx_description
1 polymer ?
#
loop_
_entity_poly.entity_id
_entity_poly.type
_entity_poly.pdbx_seq_one_letter_code
_entity_poly.pdbx_strand_id
1 'polypeptide(L)'
;MLAALLLNAQALAAFPNDVVLSGLGEWNGAVTEPELVSADYQQLILELGAAVANKPTAPANTLGVNGFDVGITSSFSFVSASGDSAEPSPWMRAHETGDPSPVVWIPGLEVRKGLPLSLEVGTRAGYVGASNQTVLGAWGRAGLIEGYKQAPDLSFQLGYSGYLGNDELELGVLDWSFTVGYALPFGRLKGVNDAVFAPYGGVGQLRIQAHPLVDESLAGDFGVVPVTGFDPTEDGYVAELRPLQLHGGLRIQKGAFRFLTSVAASPKLPPTVTTGLGFTF
;
A
#
# COMPACT_ATOMS: atom_id res chain seq x y z
N MET A 1 -3.53 17.06 38.26
CA MET A 1 -2.09 16.73 38.23
C MET A 1 -1.76 15.45 37.47
N LEU A 2 -2.59 14.41 37.49
CA LEU A 2 -2.37 13.16 36.72
C LEU A 2 -2.57 13.32 35.20
N ALA A 3 -3.51 14.19 34.78
CA ALA A 3 -3.79 14.44 33.35
C ALA A 3 -2.68 15.22 32.62
N ALA A 4 -1.92 16.04 33.35
CA ALA A 4 -0.77 16.77 32.77
C ALA A 4 0.46 15.87 32.58
N LEU A 5 0.54 14.75 33.28
CA LEU A 5 1.63 13.77 33.11
C LEU A 5 1.40 12.84 31.90
N LEU A 6 0.15 12.64 31.49
CA LEU A 6 -0.16 11.83 30.32
C LEU A 6 0.01 12.58 28.99
N LEU A 7 -0.13 13.91 29.01
CA LEU A 7 0.11 14.77 27.82
C LEU A 7 1.60 14.95 27.51
N ASN A 8 2.49 14.82 28.49
CA ASN A 8 3.93 14.93 28.26
C ASN A 8 4.60 13.59 27.87
N ALA A 9 3.91 12.48 27.96
CA ALA A 9 4.46 11.18 27.56
C ALA A 9 4.36 10.92 26.03
N GLN A 10 3.55 11.70 25.31
CA GLN A 10 3.45 11.59 23.85
C GLN A 10 4.55 12.35 23.09
N ALA A 11 5.28 13.24 23.74
CA ALA A 11 6.34 14.01 23.10
C ALA A 11 7.73 13.32 23.11
N LEU A 12 7.82 12.04 23.44
CA LEU A 12 9.11 11.36 23.64
C LEU A 12 9.29 10.06 22.83
N ALA A 13 8.38 9.71 21.94
CA ALA A 13 8.58 8.56 21.08
C ALA A 13 8.57 9.01 19.61
N ALA A 14 9.71 9.52 19.15
CA ALA A 14 9.99 9.60 17.72
C ALA A 14 10.00 8.19 17.16
N PHE A 15 9.10 7.91 16.24
CA PHE A 15 9.08 6.61 15.56
C PHE A 15 9.93 6.69 14.30
N PRO A 16 10.86 5.76 14.09
CA PRO A 16 11.82 5.83 12.98
C PRO A 16 11.19 5.81 11.59
N ASN A 17 9.93 5.39 11.46
CA ASN A 17 9.22 5.38 10.18
C ASN A 17 8.07 6.41 10.11
N ASP A 18 8.02 7.38 11.04
CA ASP A 18 7.11 8.50 10.92
C ASP A 18 7.59 9.46 9.84
N VAL A 19 6.73 9.71 8.85
CA VAL A 19 7.06 10.60 7.73
C VAL A 19 6.92 12.06 8.17
N VAL A 20 8.01 12.83 7.98
CA VAL A 20 8.12 14.25 8.28
C VAL A 20 8.62 14.97 7.03
N LEU A 21 7.83 15.87 6.46
CA LEU A 21 8.14 16.54 5.19
C LEU A 21 9.21 17.63 5.35
N SER A 22 9.40 18.18 6.53
CA SER A 22 10.41 19.21 6.82
C SER A 22 11.83 18.79 6.47
N GLY A 23 12.13 17.50 6.53
CA GLY A 23 13.44 16.94 6.14
C GLY A 23 13.72 16.96 4.63
N LEU A 24 12.72 17.21 3.79
CA LEU A 24 12.89 17.36 2.34
C LEU A 24 13.25 18.78 1.91
N GLY A 25 13.18 19.77 2.81
CA GLY A 25 13.59 21.15 2.55
C GLY A 25 15.10 21.32 2.64
N GLU A 26 15.71 22.05 1.71
CA GLU A 26 17.10 22.49 1.85
C GLU A 26 17.19 23.74 2.71
N TRP A 27 17.88 23.64 3.84
CA TRP A 27 18.05 24.70 4.84
C TRP A 27 19.10 25.77 4.48
N ASN A 28 19.54 25.87 3.23
CA ASN A 28 20.66 26.76 2.86
C ASN A 28 20.26 28.15 2.38
N GLY A 29 19.05 28.63 2.64
CA GLY A 29 18.67 30.02 2.32
C GLY A 29 18.68 30.37 0.83
N ALA A 30 18.97 29.42 -0.02
CA ALA A 30 18.93 29.51 -1.45
C ALA A 30 18.31 28.22 -1.99
N VAL A 31 16.99 28.15 -2.02
CA VAL A 31 16.29 27.18 -2.87
C VAL A 31 16.64 27.54 -4.30
N THR A 32 17.67 26.92 -4.81
CA THR A 32 18.22 27.28 -6.11
C THR A 32 17.54 26.58 -7.25
N GLU A 33 16.84 25.46 -6.98
CA GLU A 33 16.12 24.72 -8.04
C GLU A 33 14.84 24.06 -7.48
N PRO A 34 13.66 24.64 -7.73
CA PRO A 34 12.36 24.05 -7.35
C PRO A 34 12.15 22.64 -7.84
N GLU A 35 12.80 22.22 -8.92
CA GLU A 35 12.67 20.89 -9.52
C GLU A 35 13.24 19.76 -8.64
N LEU A 36 14.32 20.00 -7.90
CA LEU A 36 14.94 18.98 -7.04
C LEU A 36 14.05 18.59 -5.85
N VAL A 37 13.48 19.56 -5.18
CA VAL A 37 12.54 19.34 -4.05
C VAL A 37 11.32 18.55 -4.50
N SER A 38 10.81 18.85 -5.68
CA SER A 38 9.71 18.16 -6.31
C SER A 38 10.02 16.70 -6.63
N ALA A 39 11.18 16.42 -7.19
CA ALA A 39 11.58 15.05 -7.54
C ALA A 39 11.64 14.19 -6.28
N ASP A 40 12.17 14.72 -5.19
CA ASP A 40 12.30 14.02 -3.92
C ASP A 40 10.95 13.75 -3.25
N TYR A 41 10.07 14.74 -3.27
CA TYR A 41 8.70 14.57 -2.77
C TYR A 41 7.94 13.56 -3.64
N GLN A 42 8.03 13.64 -4.96
CA GLN A 42 7.39 12.66 -5.86
C GLN A 42 7.92 11.25 -5.62
N GLN A 43 9.22 11.07 -5.38
CA GLN A 43 9.80 9.77 -5.07
C GLN A 43 9.28 9.24 -3.73
N LEU A 44 9.27 10.06 -2.67
CA LEU A 44 8.68 9.71 -1.37
C LEU A 44 7.24 9.24 -1.52
N ILE A 45 6.41 10.03 -2.23
CA ILE A 45 4.99 9.73 -2.45
C ILE A 45 4.79 8.45 -3.28
N LEU A 46 5.65 8.20 -4.28
CA LEU A 46 5.64 6.95 -5.03
C LEU A 46 5.92 5.74 -4.14
N GLU A 47 6.94 5.82 -3.30
CA GLU A 47 7.35 4.73 -2.42
C GLU A 47 6.31 4.46 -1.32
N LEU A 48 5.85 5.51 -0.65
CA LEU A 48 4.83 5.40 0.39
C LEU A 48 3.47 4.97 -0.20
N GLY A 49 3.06 5.56 -1.32
CA GLY A 49 1.83 5.19 -2.01
C GLY A 49 1.83 3.73 -2.48
N ALA A 50 2.97 3.23 -2.97
CA ALA A 50 3.13 1.82 -3.29
C ALA A 50 3.01 0.93 -2.05
N ALA A 51 3.53 1.34 -0.89
CA ALA A 51 3.38 0.60 0.35
C ALA A 51 1.93 0.57 0.85
N VAL A 52 1.23 1.70 0.78
CA VAL A 52 -0.16 1.90 1.25
C VAL A 52 -1.20 1.27 0.32
N ALA A 53 -0.97 1.22 -0.99
CA ALA A 53 -1.92 0.68 -1.98
C ALA A 53 -2.47 -0.69 -1.60
N ASN A 54 -3.73 -0.97 -1.94
CA ASN A 54 -4.25 -2.33 -1.84
C ASN A 54 -3.45 -3.26 -2.76
N LYS A 55 -3.11 -4.43 -2.23
CA LYS A 55 -2.40 -5.43 -3.00
C LYS A 55 -3.41 -6.46 -3.52
N PRO A 56 -3.34 -6.85 -4.80
CA PRO A 56 -4.10 -8.00 -5.28
C PRO A 56 -3.55 -9.29 -4.63
N THR A 57 -4.16 -9.69 -3.52
CA THR A 57 -3.71 -10.83 -2.70
C THR A 57 -4.48 -12.11 -2.99
N ALA A 58 -5.39 -12.08 -3.96
CA ALA A 58 -6.25 -13.21 -4.26
C ALA A 58 -6.17 -13.60 -5.74
N PRO A 59 -6.26 -14.89 -6.07
CA PRO A 59 -6.42 -15.35 -7.44
C PRO A 59 -7.70 -14.78 -8.07
N ALA A 60 -7.83 -14.93 -9.39
CA ALA A 60 -8.91 -14.30 -10.15
C ALA A 60 -10.33 -14.79 -9.79
N ASN A 61 -10.47 -16.01 -9.24
CA ASN A 61 -11.76 -16.54 -8.82
C ASN A 61 -12.27 -15.83 -7.55
N THR A 62 -13.57 -15.56 -7.52
CA THR A 62 -14.26 -14.96 -6.36
C THR A 62 -14.58 -16.01 -5.29
N LEU A 63 -15.00 -15.55 -4.10
CA LEU A 63 -15.40 -16.44 -3.00
C LEU A 63 -16.81 -17.07 -3.21
N GLY A 64 -17.57 -16.58 -4.19
CA GLY A 64 -18.97 -16.97 -4.39
C GLY A 64 -19.92 -16.40 -3.33
N VAL A 65 -21.23 -16.59 -3.53
CA VAL A 65 -22.30 -15.92 -2.76
C VAL A 65 -22.19 -16.10 -1.24
N ASN A 66 -21.86 -17.30 -0.79
CA ASN A 66 -21.78 -17.63 0.64
C ASN A 66 -20.36 -17.51 1.20
N GLY A 67 -19.37 -17.29 0.32
CA GLY A 67 -17.98 -17.26 0.74
C GLY A 67 -17.65 -16.08 1.64
N PHE A 68 -16.91 -16.36 2.69
CA PHE A 68 -16.36 -15.39 3.62
C PHE A 68 -14.91 -15.76 3.91
N ASP A 69 -14.05 -14.76 3.97
CA ASP A 69 -12.63 -14.97 4.22
C ASP A 69 -12.14 -13.93 5.23
N VAL A 70 -11.39 -14.39 6.21
CA VAL A 70 -10.73 -13.53 7.20
C VAL A 70 -9.32 -14.01 7.41
N GLY A 71 -8.38 -13.08 7.48
CA GLY A 71 -6.97 -13.43 7.67
C GLY A 71 -6.12 -12.27 8.14
N ILE A 72 -4.92 -12.63 8.56
CA ILE A 72 -3.83 -11.69 8.81
C ILE A 72 -2.96 -11.62 7.56
N THR A 73 -2.49 -10.42 7.26
CA THR A 73 -1.55 -10.17 6.16
C THR A 73 -0.34 -9.42 6.68
N SER A 74 0.77 -9.56 6.00
CA SER A 74 2.00 -8.85 6.30
C SER A 74 2.62 -8.42 4.96
N SER A 75 2.69 -7.12 4.73
CA SER A 75 3.28 -6.54 3.52
C SER A 75 4.65 -5.93 3.84
N PHE A 76 5.61 -6.17 2.97
CA PHE A 76 6.98 -5.67 3.06
C PHE A 76 7.29 -4.92 1.77
N SER A 77 7.38 -3.60 1.83
CA SER A 77 7.75 -2.73 0.70
C SER A 77 9.19 -2.29 0.85
N PHE A 78 10.03 -2.59 -0.14
CA PHE A 78 11.46 -2.28 -0.12
C PHE A 78 11.69 -0.89 -0.69
N VAL A 79 11.83 0.11 0.18
CA VAL A 79 12.01 1.52 -0.19
C VAL A 79 13.48 1.86 -0.41
N SER A 80 13.74 2.96 -1.11
CA SER A 80 15.10 3.43 -1.40
C SER A 80 15.71 4.10 -0.18
N ALA A 81 16.19 3.30 0.78
CA ALA A 81 16.89 3.78 1.97
C ALA A 81 18.42 3.74 1.79
N SER A 82 18.91 4.03 0.60
CA SER A 82 20.35 4.09 0.31
C SER A 82 20.79 5.54 0.16
N GLY A 83 21.92 5.86 0.73
CA GLY A 83 22.60 7.12 0.53
C GLY A 83 23.91 7.08 1.29
N ASP A 84 24.99 7.45 0.63
CA ASP A 84 26.18 7.90 1.35
C ASP A 84 25.72 9.09 2.22
N SER A 85 26.30 9.26 3.40
CA SER A 85 25.94 10.36 4.33
C SER A 85 26.02 11.76 3.70
N ALA A 86 26.56 11.87 2.49
CA ALA A 86 26.64 13.10 1.71
C ALA A 86 25.38 13.40 0.86
N GLU A 87 24.64 12.36 0.42
CA GLU A 87 23.41 12.49 -0.39
C GLU A 87 22.38 11.44 0.05
N PRO A 88 21.69 11.63 1.18
CA PRO A 88 20.67 10.70 1.64
C PRO A 88 19.46 10.70 0.70
N SER A 89 18.85 9.52 0.49
CA SER A 89 17.64 9.40 -0.32
C SER A 89 16.48 10.21 0.27
N PRO A 90 15.45 10.56 -0.53
CA PRO A 90 14.26 11.25 -0.04
C PRO A 90 13.59 10.52 1.12
N TRP A 91 13.56 9.17 1.08
CA TRP A 91 13.07 8.37 2.18
C TRP A 91 13.86 8.60 3.47
N MET A 92 15.21 8.62 3.40
CA MET A 92 16.07 8.86 4.56
C MET A 92 15.88 10.27 5.16
N ARG A 93 15.63 11.27 4.32
CA ARG A 93 15.46 12.66 4.76
C ARG A 93 14.07 12.95 5.34
N ALA A 94 13.05 12.25 4.86
CA ALA A 94 11.66 12.46 5.24
C ALA A 94 11.29 11.75 6.55
N HIS A 95 12.22 11.61 7.50
CA HIS A 95 11.97 10.95 8.77
C HIS A 95 12.64 11.69 9.93
N GLU A 96 11.95 11.77 11.05
CA GLU A 96 12.38 12.54 12.22
C GLU A 96 13.72 12.05 12.80
N THR A 97 13.95 10.74 12.80
CA THR A 97 15.15 10.15 13.39
C THR A 97 16.34 10.06 12.44
N GLY A 98 16.14 10.32 11.15
CA GLY A 98 17.19 10.20 10.13
C GLY A 98 17.74 8.78 9.90
N ASP A 99 17.13 7.75 10.48
CA ASP A 99 17.50 6.34 10.32
C ASP A 99 16.25 5.45 10.12
N PRO A 100 15.45 5.70 9.07
CA PRO A 100 14.27 4.91 8.79
C PRO A 100 14.65 3.51 8.26
N SER A 101 13.73 2.57 8.46
CA SER A 101 13.90 1.22 7.93
C SER A 101 13.89 1.22 6.39
N PRO A 102 14.76 0.45 5.73
CA PRO A 102 14.72 0.25 4.28
C PRO A 102 13.51 -0.60 3.83
N VAL A 103 12.74 -1.09 4.77
CA VAL A 103 11.55 -1.90 4.53
C VAL A 103 10.38 -1.34 5.31
N VAL A 104 9.36 -0.89 4.62
CA VAL A 104 8.08 -0.53 5.22
C VAL A 104 7.28 -1.80 5.45
N TRP A 105 7.13 -2.18 6.71
CA TRP A 105 6.38 -3.35 7.13
C TRP A 105 4.96 -2.95 7.56
N ILE A 106 3.95 -3.56 6.94
CA ILE A 106 2.54 -3.30 7.24
C ILE A 106 1.84 -4.62 7.58
N PRO A 107 1.85 -5.04 8.86
CA PRO A 107 0.96 -6.10 9.33
C PRO A 107 -0.48 -5.61 9.37
N GLY A 108 -1.44 -6.50 9.11
CA GLY A 108 -2.84 -6.10 9.09
C GLY A 108 -3.81 -7.26 9.08
N LEU A 109 -5.08 -6.90 9.16
CA LEU A 109 -6.22 -7.80 9.01
C LEU A 109 -6.88 -7.55 7.65
N GLU A 110 -7.34 -8.61 7.02
CA GLU A 110 -8.08 -8.59 5.77
C GLU A 110 -9.37 -9.40 5.93
N VAL A 111 -10.47 -8.82 5.48
CA VAL A 111 -11.78 -9.48 5.46
C VAL A 111 -12.35 -9.36 4.06
N ARG A 112 -12.89 -10.47 3.52
CA ARG A 112 -13.51 -10.50 2.20
C ARG A 112 -14.84 -11.22 2.26
N LYS A 113 -15.79 -10.75 1.43
CA LYS A 113 -17.12 -11.35 1.30
C LYS A 113 -17.48 -11.50 -0.16
N GLY A 114 -17.80 -12.74 -0.53
CA GLY A 114 -18.36 -13.05 -1.85
C GLY A 114 -19.82 -12.62 -1.92
N LEU A 115 -20.21 -12.11 -3.06
CA LEU A 115 -21.54 -11.59 -3.38
C LEU A 115 -22.09 -12.34 -4.61
N PRO A 116 -23.42 -12.21 -4.91
CA PRO A 116 -23.99 -12.73 -6.15
C PRO A 116 -23.28 -12.18 -7.40
N LEU A 117 -23.44 -12.87 -8.53
CA LEU A 117 -22.95 -12.44 -9.85
C LEU A 117 -21.42 -12.36 -9.95
N SER A 118 -20.70 -13.26 -9.30
CA SER A 118 -19.24 -13.28 -9.26
C SER A 118 -18.62 -11.96 -8.79
N LEU A 119 -19.27 -11.31 -7.83
CA LEU A 119 -18.76 -10.12 -7.17
C LEU A 119 -18.15 -10.49 -5.83
N GLU A 120 -17.19 -9.68 -5.39
CA GLU A 120 -16.56 -9.79 -4.08
C GLU A 120 -16.23 -8.39 -3.57
N VAL A 121 -16.38 -8.17 -2.28
CA VAL A 121 -15.91 -6.98 -1.60
C VAL A 121 -14.93 -7.35 -0.51
N GLY A 122 -13.96 -6.49 -0.28
CA GLY A 122 -12.97 -6.71 0.75
C GLY A 122 -12.56 -5.41 1.43
N THR A 123 -12.02 -5.55 2.63
CA THR A 123 -11.45 -4.46 3.40
C THR A 123 -10.20 -4.94 4.12
N ARG A 124 -9.27 -4.02 4.35
CA ARG A 124 -8.09 -4.28 5.18
C ARG A 124 -7.86 -3.12 6.14
N ALA A 125 -7.30 -3.44 7.29
CA ALA A 125 -6.76 -2.49 8.24
C ALA A 125 -5.34 -2.94 8.59
N GLY A 126 -4.37 -2.05 8.49
CA GLY A 126 -2.97 -2.34 8.74
C GLY A 126 -2.32 -1.24 9.56
N TYR A 127 -1.23 -1.58 10.22
CA TYR A 127 -0.41 -0.66 11.00
C TYR A 127 0.96 -0.54 10.32
N VAL A 128 1.46 0.68 10.14
CA VAL A 128 2.79 0.91 9.58
C VAL A 128 3.82 0.66 10.69
N GLY A 129 4.63 -0.37 10.52
CA GLY A 129 5.59 -0.79 11.54
C GLY A 129 6.60 0.30 11.88
N ALA A 130 6.85 0.47 13.17
CA ALA A 130 7.74 1.51 13.71
C ALA A 130 7.31 2.95 13.34
N SER A 131 6.00 3.19 13.21
CA SER A 131 5.39 4.50 13.05
C SER A 131 4.15 4.65 13.92
N ASN A 132 3.51 5.80 13.90
CA ASN A 132 2.21 6.01 14.56
C ASN A 132 1.05 6.00 13.55
N GLN A 133 1.28 5.51 12.33
CA GLN A 133 0.32 5.57 11.25
C GLN A 133 -0.37 4.24 10.98
N THR A 134 -1.58 4.35 10.42
CA THR A 134 -2.41 3.22 10.03
C THR A 134 -2.80 3.30 8.56
N VAL A 135 -3.11 2.16 7.97
CA VAL A 135 -3.60 2.05 6.60
C VAL A 135 -4.97 1.39 6.64
N LEU A 136 -5.96 2.05 6.06
CA LEU A 136 -7.28 1.47 5.82
C LEU A 136 -7.50 1.35 4.31
N GLY A 137 -8.01 0.21 3.87
CA GLY A 137 -8.31 -0.03 2.46
C GLY A 137 -9.60 -0.81 2.28
N ALA A 138 -10.27 -0.54 1.17
CA ALA A 138 -11.43 -1.30 0.73
C ALA A 138 -11.36 -1.50 -0.79
N TRP A 139 -11.93 -2.60 -1.28
CA TRP A 139 -12.01 -2.87 -2.72
C TRP A 139 -13.24 -3.67 -3.09
N GLY A 140 -13.63 -3.54 -4.35
CA GLY A 140 -14.59 -4.40 -5.02
C GLY A 140 -13.90 -5.18 -6.14
N ARG A 141 -14.28 -6.43 -6.34
CA ARG A 141 -13.79 -7.29 -7.41
C ARG A 141 -14.93 -7.95 -8.15
N ALA A 142 -14.80 -8.06 -9.46
CA ALA A 142 -15.73 -8.78 -10.34
C ALA A 142 -14.98 -9.88 -11.08
N GLY A 143 -15.45 -11.12 -10.98
CA GLY A 143 -15.04 -12.23 -11.82
C GLY A 143 -15.64 -12.05 -13.22
N LEU A 144 -14.80 -11.80 -14.22
CA LEU A 144 -15.21 -11.60 -15.61
C LEU A 144 -15.33 -12.93 -16.36
N ILE A 145 -14.41 -13.85 -16.09
CA ILE A 145 -14.43 -15.23 -16.54
C ILE A 145 -14.11 -16.08 -15.31
N GLU A 146 -15.03 -16.93 -14.89
CA GLU A 146 -14.85 -17.74 -13.70
C GLU A 146 -15.43 -19.15 -13.93
N GLY A 147 -14.60 -20.16 -13.71
CA GLY A 147 -15.02 -21.58 -13.81
C GLY A 147 -15.48 -22.03 -15.19
N TYR A 148 -15.14 -21.30 -16.26
CA TYR A 148 -15.55 -21.67 -17.61
C TYR A 148 -14.64 -22.75 -18.21
N LYS A 149 -15.10 -23.99 -18.17
CA LYS A 149 -14.36 -25.16 -18.67
C LYS A 149 -12.96 -25.27 -18.08
N GLN A 150 -11.93 -25.25 -18.96
CA GLN A 150 -10.52 -25.27 -18.59
C GLN A 150 -9.83 -23.92 -18.84
N ALA A 151 -10.62 -22.86 -19.05
CA ALA A 151 -10.07 -21.53 -19.23
C ALA A 151 -9.54 -20.97 -17.90
N PRO A 152 -8.47 -20.16 -17.92
CA PRO A 152 -8.08 -19.39 -16.76
C PRO A 152 -9.20 -18.44 -16.31
N ASP A 153 -9.30 -18.22 -15.01
CA ASP A 153 -10.18 -17.21 -14.45
C ASP A 153 -9.59 -15.82 -14.73
N LEU A 154 -10.47 -14.85 -14.96
CA LEU A 154 -10.13 -13.44 -15.16
C LEU A 154 -10.99 -12.58 -14.24
N SER A 155 -10.38 -11.66 -13.51
CA SER A 155 -11.09 -10.70 -12.67
C SER A 155 -10.60 -9.28 -12.87
N PHE A 156 -11.47 -8.34 -12.55
CA PHE A 156 -11.17 -6.92 -12.41
C PHE A 156 -11.40 -6.50 -10.96
N GLN A 157 -10.46 -5.75 -10.41
CA GLN A 157 -10.54 -5.18 -9.06
C GLN A 157 -10.40 -3.66 -9.12
N LEU A 158 -11.17 -2.96 -8.30
CA LEU A 158 -11.05 -1.53 -8.04
C LEU A 158 -11.04 -1.32 -6.53
N GLY A 159 -10.11 -0.52 -6.03
CA GLY A 159 -9.95 -0.30 -4.60
C GLY A 159 -9.50 1.11 -4.27
N TYR A 160 -9.63 1.46 -3.00
CA TYR A 160 -9.10 2.67 -2.42
C TYR A 160 -8.45 2.36 -1.08
N SER A 161 -7.34 3.01 -0.79
CA SER A 161 -6.66 2.93 0.50
C SER A 161 -6.16 4.30 0.93
N GLY A 162 -6.23 4.55 2.24
CA GLY A 162 -5.77 5.78 2.87
C GLY A 162 -4.69 5.53 3.91
N TYR A 163 -3.75 6.44 4.01
CA TYR A 163 -2.72 6.54 5.03
C TYR A 163 -3.22 7.54 6.08
N LEU A 164 -3.31 7.13 7.33
CA LEU A 164 -3.97 7.86 8.40
C LEU A 164 -3.06 8.03 9.61
N GLY A 165 -3.21 9.16 10.28
CA GLY A 165 -2.49 9.46 11.53
C GLY A 165 -1.16 10.18 11.32
N ASN A 166 -0.90 10.70 10.13
CA ASN A 166 0.22 11.61 9.88
C ASN A 166 -0.28 13.06 9.91
N ASP A 167 0.43 13.93 10.61
CA ASP A 167 0.03 15.33 10.80
C ASP A 167 0.54 16.24 9.67
N GLU A 168 1.50 15.78 8.85
CA GLU A 168 2.13 16.57 7.78
C GLU A 168 1.74 16.12 6.38
N LEU A 169 1.14 14.90 6.24
CA LEU A 169 0.85 14.30 4.95
C LEU A 169 -0.48 13.55 4.95
N GLU A 170 -1.40 13.97 4.10
CA GLU A 170 -2.56 13.16 3.71
C GLU A 170 -2.24 12.41 2.42
N LEU A 171 -2.41 11.07 2.42
CA LEU A 171 -2.14 10.24 1.26
C LEU A 171 -3.27 9.23 1.02
N GLY A 172 -3.78 9.24 -0.20
CA GLY A 172 -4.79 8.31 -0.68
C GLY A 172 -4.35 7.63 -1.97
N VAL A 173 -4.72 6.37 -2.13
CA VAL A 173 -4.40 5.58 -3.32
C VAL A 173 -5.65 4.91 -3.86
N LEU A 174 -6.05 5.28 -5.08
CA LEU A 174 -7.03 4.55 -5.87
C LEU A 174 -6.26 3.53 -6.73
N ASP A 175 -6.65 2.28 -6.69
CA ASP A 175 -6.03 1.22 -7.46
C ASP A 175 -7.05 0.47 -8.33
N TRP A 176 -6.62 0.03 -9.50
CA TRP A 176 -7.37 -0.93 -10.30
C TRP A 176 -6.43 -1.98 -10.90
N SER A 177 -6.93 -3.18 -11.10
CA SER A 177 -6.13 -4.26 -11.66
C SER A 177 -6.97 -5.30 -12.39
N PHE A 178 -6.35 -5.92 -13.39
CA PHE A 178 -6.81 -7.17 -13.99
C PHE A 178 -5.92 -8.30 -13.51
N THR A 179 -6.54 -9.39 -13.08
CA THR A 179 -5.85 -10.58 -12.58
C THR A 179 -6.32 -11.80 -13.36
N VAL A 180 -5.36 -12.60 -13.83
CA VAL A 180 -5.58 -13.92 -14.41
C VAL A 180 -5.08 -14.96 -13.42
N GLY A 181 -5.82 -16.05 -13.24
CA GLY A 181 -5.45 -17.11 -12.32
C GLY A 181 -5.96 -18.46 -12.76
N TYR A 182 -5.44 -19.48 -12.13
CA TYR A 182 -5.90 -20.85 -12.37
C TYR A 182 -5.92 -21.65 -11.06
N ALA A 183 -7.05 -22.29 -10.77
CA ALA A 183 -7.21 -23.12 -9.58
C ALA A 183 -6.91 -24.58 -9.89
N LEU A 184 -5.83 -25.12 -9.35
CA LEU A 184 -5.39 -26.49 -9.51
C LEU A 184 -5.74 -27.30 -8.25
N PRO A 185 -6.78 -28.13 -8.27
CA PRO A 185 -7.09 -28.99 -7.15
C PRO A 185 -6.01 -30.08 -6.98
N PHE A 186 -5.57 -30.31 -5.76
CA PHE A 186 -4.61 -31.36 -5.43
C PHE A 186 -4.94 -31.98 -4.06
N GLY A 187 -4.25 -33.06 -3.74
CA GLY A 187 -4.55 -33.82 -2.54
C GLY A 187 -5.81 -34.70 -2.71
N ARG A 188 -5.83 -35.86 -2.06
CA ARG A 188 -7.00 -36.74 -2.02
C ARG A 188 -7.17 -37.27 -0.62
N LEU A 189 -8.21 -36.83 0.06
CA LEU A 189 -8.71 -37.51 1.25
C LEU A 189 -10.00 -38.24 0.90
N LYS A 190 -10.00 -39.58 1.00
CA LYS A 190 -11.16 -40.44 0.68
C LYS A 190 -11.76 -40.21 -0.72
N GLY A 191 -10.91 -39.86 -1.71
CA GLY A 191 -11.36 -39.69 -3.10
C GLY A 191 -11.80 -38.26 -3.45
N VAL A 192 -11.79 -37.33 -2.50
CA VAL A 192 -12.13 -35.90 -2.71
C VAL A 192 -10.85 -35.08 -2.69
N ASN A 193 -10.72 -34.13 -3.61
CA ASN A 193 -9.65 -33.13 -3.55
C ASN A 193 -9.95 -32.16 -2.41
N ASP A 194 -9.07 -32.10 -1.42
CA ASP A 194 -9.23 -31.28 -0.21
C ASP A 194 -8.32 -30.04 -0.18
N ALA A 195 -7.50 -29.88 -1.21
CA ALA A 195 -6.59 -28.77 -1.32
C ALA A 195 -6.59 -28.15 -2.72
N VAL A 196 -6.33 -26.84 -2.79
CA VAL A 196 -6.24 -26.08 -4.04
C VAL A 196 -4.95 -25.27 -4.03
N PHE A 197 -4.22 -25.33 -5.14
CA PHE A 197 -3.10 -24.47 -5.47
C PHE A 197 -3.55 -23.52 -6.57
N ALA A 198 -3.48 -22.21 -6.33
CA ALA A 198 -3.98 -21.22 -7.26
C ALA A 198 -2.92 -20.13 -7.52
N PRO A 199 -2.08 -20.33 -8.56
CA PRO A 199 -1.20 -19.28 -9.07
C PRO A 199 -2.02 -18.21 -9.79
N TYR A 200 -1.57 -16.97 -9.72
CA TYR A 200 -2.18 -15.84 -10.40
C TYR A 200 -1.17 -14.76 -10.72
N GLY A 201 -1.53 -13.88 -11.65
CA GLY A 201 -0.75 -12.71 -11.99
C GLY A 201 -1.57 -11.73 -12.79
N GLY A 202 -1.09 -10.50 -12.89
CA GLY A 202 -1.83 -9.48 -13.60
C GLY A 202 -1.12 -8.13 -13.65
N VAL A 203 -1.87 -7.17 -14.14
CA VAL A 203 -1.43 -5.78 -14.31
C VAL A 203 -2.44 -4.84 -13.71
N GLY A 204 -1.98 -3.73 -13.23
CA GLY A 204 -2.83 -2.68 -12.67
C GLY A 204 -2.17 -1.32 -12.75
N GLN A 205 -2.87 -0.32 -12.27
CA GLN A 205 -2.38 1.03 -12.14
C GLN A 205 -2.80 1.58 -10.77
N LEU A 206 -1.91 2.32 -10.17
CA LEU A 206 -2.19 3.10 -8.99
C LEU A 206 -2.44 4.56 -9.41
N ARG A 207 -3.35 5.23 -8.73
CA ARG A 207 -3.49 6.68 -8.73
C ARG A 207 -3.24 7.13 -7.30
N ILE A 208 -2.04 7.65 -7.08
CA ILE A 208 -1.58 8.10 -5.77
C ILE A 208 -1.84 9.60 -5.70
N GLN A 209 -2.58 10.03 -4.69
CA GLN A 209 -2.86 11.43 -4.41
C GLN A 209 -2.30 11.75 -3.02
N ALA A 210 -1.54 12.82 -2.93
CA ALA A 210 -0.93 13.25 -1.68
C ALA A 210 -1.07 14.76 -1.52
N HIS A 211 -1.49 15.16 -0.31
CA HIS A 211 -1.63 16.55 0.11
C HIS A 211 -0.66 16.79 1.27
N PRO A 212 0.31 17.70 1.14
CA PRO A 212 1.06 18.17 2.29
C PRO A 212 0.12 19.01 3.17
N LEU A 213 0.09 18.71 4.46
CA LEU A 213 -0.72 19.43 5.47
C LEU A 213 0.06 20.56 6.16
N VAL A 214 1.28 20.84 5.70
CA VAL A 214 2.10 21.93 6.22
C VAL A 214 1.52 23.28 5.82
N ASP A 215 1.50 24.24 6.78
CA ASP A 215 0.97 25.58 6.58
C ASP A 215 1.72 26.29 5.42
N GLU A 216 0.99 27.01 4.55
CA GLU A 216 1.58 27.75 3.42
C GLU A 216 2.73 28.69 3.82
N SER A 217 2.66 29.27 5.02
CA SER A 217 3.73 30.09 5.57
C SER A 217 5.00 29.30 5.85
N LEU A 218 4.86 28.04 6.25
CA LEU A 218 5.95 27.10 6.47
C LEU A 218 6.41 26.45 5.16
N ALA A 219 5.51 26.20 4.22
CA ALA A 219 5.84 25.67 2.90
C ALA A 219 6.79 26.62 2.14
N GLY A 220 6.60 27.94 2.26
CA GLY A 220 7.52 28.94 1.73
C GLY A 220 8.89 28.93 2.42
N ASP A 221 8.92 28.71 3.73
CA ASP A 221 10.14 28.66 4.54
C ASP A 221 10.89 27.31 4.38
N PHE A 222 10.18 26.23 4.07
CA PHE A 222 10.78 24.90 3.84
C PHE A 222 11.14 24.64 2.36
N GLY A 223 11.00 25.62 1.49
CA GLY A 223 11.33 25.46 0.08
C GLY A 223 10.45 24.48 -0.69
N VAL A 224 9.30 24.07 -0.14
CA VAL A 224 8.30 23.29 -0.85
C VAL A 224 7.57 24.21 -1.82
N VAL A 225 8.21 24.51 -2.94
CA VAL A 225 7.59 25.27 -4.02
C VAL A 225 6.74 24.33 -4.85
N PRO A 226 5.54 24.74 -5.29
CA PRO A 226 4.72 23.93 -6.19
C PRO A 226 5.47 23.67 -7.48
N VAL A 227 5.62 22.41 -7.80
CA VAL A 227 6.37 22.03 -8.98
C VAL A 227 5.43 21.47 -10.03
N THR A 228 5.84 21.63 -11.29
CA THR A 228 5.17 21.11 -12.48
C THR A 228 4.72 19.65 -12.30
N GLY A 229 3.40 19.44 -12.24
CA GLY A 229 2.76 18.16 -11.93
C GLY A 229 1.90 18.17 -10.66
N PHE A 230 1.98 19.24 -9.89
CA PHE A 230 1.04 19.58 -8.86
C PHE A 230 -0.02 20.51 -9.44
N ASP A 231 -1.28 20.22 -9.19
CA ASP A 231 -2.37 21.14 -9.48
C ASP A 231 -2.63 21.92 -8.18
N PRO A 232 -2.26 23.22 -8.08
CA PRO A 232 -2.57 24.02 -6.91
C PRO A 232 -4.07 24.25 -6.89
N THR A 233 -4.78 23.51 -6.06
CA THR A 233 -6.18 23.79 -5.75
C THR A 233 -6.23 24.86 -4.64
N GLU A 234 -7.39 25.47 -4.42
CA GLU A 234 -7.59 26.45 -3.33
C GLU A 234 -7.29 25.87 -1.94
N ASP A 235 -7.16 24.53 -1.83
CA ASP A 235 -6.94 23.78 -0.59
C ASP A 235 -5.52 23.19 -0.44
N GLY A 236 -4.52 23.64 -1.23
CA GLY A 236 -3.13 23.19 -1.11
C GLY A 236 -2.60 22.38 -2.32
N TYR A 237 -1.35 21.96 -2.23
CA TYR A 237 -0.64 21.29 -3.32
C TYR A 237 -0.96 19.79 -3.36
N VAL A 238 -1.55 19.31 -4.46
CA VAL A 238 -1.85 17.89 -4.67
C VAL A 238 -0.84 17.27 -5.62
N ALA A 239 -0.11 16.26 -5.17
CA ALA A 239 0.63 15.38 -6.06
C ALA A 239 -0.27 14.27 -6.57
N GLU A 240 -0.39 14.11 -7.88
CA GLU A 240 -1.08 12.99 -8.50
C GLU A 240 -0.11 12.18 -9.37
N LEU A 241 0.14 10.93 -8.97
CA LEU A 241 1.03 10.02 -9.66
C LEU A 241 0.29 8.77 -10.11
N ARG A 242 0.55 8.30 -11.33
CA ARG A 242 -0.17 7.15 -11.95
C ARG A 242 0.77 6.06 -12.44
N PRO A 243 1.53 5.40 -11.55
CA PRO A 243 2.40 4.31 -11.95
C PRO A 243 1.62 3.04 -12.34
N LEU A 244 2.12 2.33 -13.35
CA LEU A 244 1.69 0.97 -13.65
C LEU A 244 2.31 -0.01 -12.66
N GLN A 245 1.59 -1.09 -12.36
CA GLN A 245 2.03 -2.14 -11.45
C GLN A 245 1.81 -3.51 -12.07
N LEU A 246 2.81 -4.36 -11.97
CA LEU A 246 2.70 -5.79 -12.22
C LEU A 246 2.54 -6.50 -10.87
N HIS A 247 1.70 -7.51 -10.82
CA HIS A 247 1.57 -8.33 -9.64
C HIS A 247 1.47 -9.82 -10.00
N GLY A 248 1.84 -10.65 -9.03
CA GLY A 248 1.71 -12.09 -9.16
C GLY A 248 1.81 -12.75 -7.80
N GLY A 249 1.26 -13.95 -7.70
CA GLY A 249 1.27 -14.65 -6.43
C GLY A 249 0.70 -16.04 -6.52
N LEU A 250 0.56 -16.63 -5.37
CA LEU A 250 -0.07 -17.94 -5.24
C LEU A 250 -0.91 -17.99 -3.95
N ARG A 251 -2.00 -18.76 -4.03
CA ARG A 251 -2.80 -19.16 -2.89
C ARG A 251 -2.78 -20.67 -2.76
N ILE A 252 -2.55 -21.14 -1.54
CA ILE A 252 -2.74 -22.55 -1.18
C ILE A 252 -3.87 -22.58 -0.16
N GLN A 253 -4.88 -23.40 -0.43
CA GLN A 253 -6.01 -23.59 0.47
C GLN A 253 -6.17 -25.06 0.77
N LYS A 254 -6.35 -25.41 2.05
CA LYS A 254 -6.67 -26.76 2.50
C LYS A 254 -7.81 -26.69 3.52
N GLY A 255 -8.98 -27.26 3.12
CA GLY A 255 -10.20 -27.04 3.88
C GLY A 255 -10.50 -25.55 4.03
N ALA A 256 -10.73 -25.09 5.24
CA ALA A 256 -10.92 -23.67 5.53
C ALA A 256 -9.61 -22.87 5.60
N PHE A 257 -8.47 -23.49 5.84
CA PHE A 257 -7.19 -22.81 6.01
C PHE A 257 -6.64 -22.33 4.67
N ARG A 258 -6.16 -21.10 4.64
CA ARG A 258 -5.56 -20.42 3.49
C ARG A 258 -4.19 -19.86 3.83
N PHE A 259 -3.22 -20.12 2.95
CA PHE A 259 -1.95 -19.39 2.86
C PHE A 259 -1.91 -18.64 1.53
N LEU A 260 -1.38 -17.44 1.54
CA LEU A 260 -1.12 -16.67 0.33
C LEU A 260 0.26 -16.01 0.37
N THR A 261 0.81 -15.80 -0.81
CA THR A 261 1.97 -14.92 -1.02
C THR A 261 1.81 -14.23 -2.36
N SER A 262 2.19 -12.96 -2.42
CA SER A 262 2.16 -12.15 -3.64
C SER A 262 3.33 -11.18 -3.69
N VAL A 263 3.69 -10.81 -4.91
CA VAL A 263 4.67 -9.77 -5.20
C VAL A 263 4.01 -8.75 -6.11
N ALA A 264 4.21 -7.49 -5.82
CA ALA A 264 3.82 -6.39 -6.68
C ALA A 264 5.06 -5.54 -6.97
N ALA A 265 5.28 -5.17 -8.23
CA ALA A 265 6.45 -4.42 -8.65
C ALA A 265 6.16 -3.56 -9.89
N SER A 266 6.98 -2.54 -10.08
CA SER A 266 7.02 -1.69 -11.28
C SER A 266 8.43 -1.12 -11.43
N PRO A 267 8.85 -0.70 -12.64
CA PRO A 267 10.11 0.01 -12.81
C PRO A 267 10.22 1.31 -12.00
N LYS A 268 9.08 1.88 -11.60
CA LYS A 268 9.00 3.14 -10.84
C LYS A 268 8.54 2.97 -9.39
N LEU A 269 8.21 1.74 -8.97
CA LEU A 269 7.69 1.46 -7.63
C LEU A 269 8.61 0.49 -6.92
N PRO A 270 8.78 0.64 -5.61
CA PRO A 270 9.47 -0.35 -4.81
C PRO A 270 8.75 -1.70 -4.90
N PRO A 271 9.47 -2.82 -4.99
CA PRO A 271 8.86 -4.12 -4.93
C PRO A 271 8.23 -4.34 -3.55
N THR A 272 7.03 -4.89 -3.55
CA THR A 272 6.31 -5.23 -2.32
C THR A 272 6.02 -6.72 -2.31
N VAL A 273 6.38 -7.39 -1.22
CA VAL A 273 6.03 -8.78 -0.95
C VAL A 273 4.95 -8.81 0.11
N THR A 274 3.85 -9.50 -0.16
CA THR A 274 2.77 -9.69 0.82
C THR A 274 2.58 -11.17 1.10
N THR A 275 2.51 -11.54 2.36
CA THR A 275 2.17 -12.88 2.82
C THR A 275 0.93 -12.83 3.69
N GLY A 276 0.18 -13.92 3.76
CA GLY A 276 -1.01 -13.95 4.59
C GLY A 276 -1.46 -15.37 4.96
N LEU A 277 -2.08 -15.45 6.12
CA LEU A 277 -2.72 -16.64 6.64
C LEU A 277 -4.16 -16.32 6.98
N GLY A 278 -5.08 -17.24 6.75
CA GLY A 278 -6.48 -16.97 7.03
C GLY A 278 -7.36 -18.20 6.89
N PHE A 279 -8.65 -17.93 7.05
CA PHE A 279 -9.70 -18.94 6.94
C PHE A 279 -10.74 -18.47 5.94
N THR A 280 -11.13 -19.39 5.06
CA THR A 280 -12.19 -19.21 4.05
C THR A 280 -13.34 -20.17 4.38
N PHE A 281 -14.57 -19.64 4.47
CA PHE A 281 -15.78 -20.36 4.82
C PHE A 281 -16.80 -20.30 3.70
#